data_f6f439b7f9318ff8b629314ff3cc1a6e
#
_entry.id   f6f439b7f9318ff8b629314ff3cc1a6e
#
_cell.length_a   1.000
_cell.length_b   1.000
_cell.length_c   1.000
_cell.angle_alpha   90.00
_cell.angle_beta   90.00
_cell.angle_gamma   90.00
#
_symmetry.space_group_name_H-M   'P 1'
#
loop_
_entity.id
_entity.type
_entity.pdbx_description
1 polymer ?
#
loop_
_entity_poly.entity_id
_entity_poly.type
_entity_poly.pdbx_seq_one_letter_code
_entity_poly.pdbx_strand_id
1 'polypeptide(L)'
;MLGFAGFARRISHLQAISQVFIEGVILNSSGKVSFRALTLLAIAISMSNAGFAQSGVGSSAASLFDGLPAWAFLWDPNVKVPPPDDKPNPLQGSNAAFSWKQARDLFFAPDWHPDDHSAMPEIVASGRKPDVRACGSCHRVEGTGGPENASLAGLPVSYFVQQLADFKSGARKMSGPERPSTQFMMASAKGITEAEVLAAAEYFAALKPKRIIKVVESETIPKTGPSRLFYVKSPEGGTEPLGPRIVEIPDDVDQFELRDSRATFTAYVPVGSVAKGEALAKTGGSGTTTACNTCHGPELKGVDAIPPIAGRSPTYIVRQLHEFQKSGRQGNASAQMKQIVEKLSQDDMIALAAYVASL
;
A
#
# COMPACT_ATOMS: atom_id res chain seq x y z
N MET A 1 -22.61 -61.62 -0.55
CA MET A 1 -22.91 -62.05 0.82
C MET A 1 -22.64 -60.87 1.73
N LEU A 2 -23.74 -60.30 2.22
CA LEU A 2 -24.02 -59.86 3.59
C LEU A 2 -23.05 -58.78 4.11
N GLY A 3 -23.49 -57.62 4.61
CA GLY A 3 -24.81 -57.22 5.05
C GLY A 3 -24.83 -55.77 5.46
N PHE A 4 -25.98 -55.23 5.38
CA PHE A 4 -26.52 -53.95 5.83
C PHE A 4 -26.51 -53.75 7.36
N ALA A 5 -26.63 -52.52 7.75
CA ALA A 5 -27.26 -51.91 8.93
C ALA A 5 -26.28 -50.98 9.66
N GLY A 6 -26.45 -49.69 9.79
CA GLY A 6 -27.65 -48.95 10.16
C GLY A 6 -27.37 -48.28 11.49
N PHE A 7 -27.40 -46.99 11.58
CA PHE A 7 -27.99 -46.30 12.71
C PHE A 7 -28.08 -44.79 12.46
N ALA A 8 -29.31 -44.37 12.17
CA ALA A 8 -29.76 -43.00 12.29
C ALA A 8 -30.18 -42.77 13.77
N ARG A 9 -29.92 -41.59 14.25
CA ARG A 9 -30.65 -40.80 15.27
C ARG A 9 -29.68 -39.98 16.16
N ARG A 10 -29.69 -38.66 16.03
CA ARG A 10 -30.43 -37.76 16.92
C ARG A 10 -30.36 -36.33 16.37
N ILE A 11 -31.51 -35.90 15.90
CA ILE A 11 -31.90 -34.49 15.87
C ILE A 11 -32.47 -34.18 17.23
N SER A 12 -32.10 -33.09 17.85
CA SER A 12 -33.01 -32.19 18.55
C SER A 12 -32.27 -31.26 19.53
N HIS A 13 -32.74 -30.05 19.53
CA HIS A 13 -32.62 -28.97 20.50
C HIS A 13 -31.39 -28.04 20.39
N LEU A 14 -31.63 -26.89 19.74
CA LEU A 14 -31.61 -25.59 20.42
C LEU A 14 -32.10 -24.52 19.42
N GLN A 15 -33.40 -24.36 19.32
CA GLN A 15 -34.08 -23.12 19.01
C GLN A 15 -34.35 -22.35 20.29
N ALA A 16 -34.46 -21.04 20.15
CA ALA A 16 -34.78 -19.98 21.09
C ALA A 16 -33.52 -19.39 21.77
N ILE A 17 -33.23 -18.12 21.49
CA ILE A 17 -33.90 -16.93 22.02
C ILE A 17 -33.58 -15.73 21.11
N SER A 18 -34.57 -15.23 20.43
CA SER A 18 -34.63 -13.88 19.89
C SER A 18 -35.95 -13.28 20.36
N GLN A 19 -35.93 -12.40 21.33
CA GLN A 19 -37.06 -11.51 21.70
C GLN A 19 -36.46 -10.14 22.03
N VAL A 20 -36.58 -9.27 21.10
CA VAL A 20 -37.35 -8.06 20.93
C VAL A 20 -37.89 -7.45 22.25
N PHE A 21 -37.31 -6.32 22.63
CA PHE A 21 -37.97 -5.34 23.48
C PHE A 21 -38.41 -4.16 22.63
N ILE A 22 -39.72 -4.12 22.34
CA ILE A 22 -40.47 -2.93 21.95
C ILE A 22 -41.39 -2.64 23.14
N GLU A 23 -41.13 -1.57 23.83
CA GLU A 23 -42.09 -0.90 24.70
C GLU A 23 -42.20 0.53 24.17
N GLY A 24 -43.30 1.02 23.72
CA GLY A 24 -44.61 1.04 24.34
C GLY A 24 -44.91 2.50 24.60
N VAL A 25 -45.25 3.26 23.48
CA VAL A 25 -45.79 4.63 23.64
C VAL A 25 -47.28 4.48 23.91
N ILE A 26 -47.71 4.77 25.14
CA ILE A 26 -49.09 4.91 25.49
C ILE A 26 -49.49 6.38 25.23
N LEU A 27 -50.33 6.57 24.21
CA LEU A 27 -51.04 7.81 24.00
C LEU A 27 -52.23 7.85 24.96
N ASN A 28 -52.25 8.84 25.82
CA ASN A 28 -53.46 9.15 26.59
C ASN A 28 -54.15 10.37 26.01
N SER A 29 -55.41 10.17 25.67
CA SER A 29 -56.30 11.11 25.08
C SER A 29 -56.78 12.12 26.14
N SER A 30 -56.31 13.34 26.05
CA SER A 30 -57.13 14.57 26.34
C SER A 30 -56.25 15.80 26.22
N GLY A 31 -56.54 16.59 25.22
CA GLY A 31 -55.87 17.85 25.00
C GLY A 31 -56.17 18.87 26.10
N LYS A 32 -55.12 19.51 26.60
CA LYS A 32 -55.11 20.92 27.04
C LYS A 32 -53.67 21.34 27.28
N VAL A 33 -53.27 22.36 26.50
CA VAL A 33 -52.02 23.10 26.66
C VAL A 33 -52.18 24.03 27.87
N SER A 34 -51.28 23.98 28.82
CA SER A 34 -51.22 24.98 29.90
C SER A 34 -49.77 25.52 29.96
N PHE A 35 -49.64 26.77 29.55
CA PHE A 35 -48.44 27.58 29.75
C PHE A 35 -48.35 27.98 31.23
N ARG A 36 -47.24 27.64 31.87
CA ARG A 36 -46.79 28.32 33.11
C ARG A 36 -45.41 28.89 32.89
N ALA A 37 -45.37 30.20 32.94
CA ALA A 37 -44.15 30.99 32.97
C ALA A 37 -43.42 30.77 34.32
N LEU A 38 -42.09 30.64 34.28
CA LEU A 38 -41.25 30.88 35.46
C LEU A 38 -39.93 31.56 35.06
N THR A 39 -39.88 32.81 35.43
CA THR A 39 -38.84 33.60 36.10
C THR A 39 -37.39 33.51 35.57
N LEU A 40 -36.97 34.63 35.02
CA LEU A 40 -35.61 35.08 34.76
C LEU A 40 -34.78 35.10 36.06
N LEU A 41 -33.62 34.43 36.02
CA LEU A 41 -32.53 34.70 36.95
C LEU A 41 -31.31 35.13 36.13
N ALA A 42 -31.03 36.43 36.15
CA ALA A 42 -29.83 36.99 35.56
C ALA A 42 -28.63 36.69 36.47
N ILE A 43 -27.66 35.95 35.96
CA ILE A 43 -26.32 35.85 36.55
C ILE A 43 -25.35 36.49 35.54
N ALA A 44 -24.80 37.62 35.94
CA ALA A 44 -23.68 38.25 35.27
C ALA A 44 -22.41 37.39 35.45
N ILE A 45 -21.84 36.93 34.37
CA ILE A 45 -20.48 36.31 34.39
C ILE A 45 -19.60 37.14 33.46
N SER A 46 -18.55 37.65 34.08
CA SER A 46 -17.46 38.43 33.56
C SER A 46 -16.84 37.81 32.27
N MET A 47 -16.63 38.70 31.28
CA MET A 47 -15.82 38.39 30.09
C MET A 47 -14.37 38.11 30.48
N SER A 48 -13.95 36.89 30.32
CA SER A 48 -12.53 36.49 30.22
C SER A 48 -12.27 36.13 28.76
N ASN A 49 -11.33 36.82 28.16
CA ASN A 49 -10.79 36.51 26.83
C ASN A 49 -10.32 35.04 26.77
N ALA A 50 -11.08 34.21 26.12
CA ALA A 50 -10.65 32.86 25.71
C ALA A 50 -10.30 32.91 24.23
N GLY A 51 -9.04 32.68 23.94
CA GLY A 51 -8.49 32.61 22.60
C GLY A 51 -9.24 31.60 21.72
N PHE A 52 -9.35 31.94 20.47
CA PHE A 52 -9.81 31.02 19.43
C PHE A 52 -8.93 29.78 19.42
N ALA A 53 -9.41 28.71 20.02
CA ALA A 53 -8.89 27.39 19.78
C ALA A 53 -9.39 26.96 18.40
N GLN A 54 -8.48 26.90 17.43
CA GLN A 54 -8.68 26.21 16.17
C GLN A 54 -9.11 24.77 16.48
N SER A 55 -10.35 24.44 16.19
CA SER A 55 -10.84 23.08 16.19
C SER A 55 -10.10 22.29 15.10
N GLY A 56 -9.00 21.65 15.49
CA GLY A 56 -8.30 20.70 14.64
C GLY A 56 -9.23 19.53 14.31
N VAL A 57 -9.60 19.43 13.06
CA VAL A 57 -10.14 18.19 12.47
C VAL A 57 -9.00 17.18 12.47
N GLY A 58 -8.94 16.32 13.49
CA GLY A 58 -7.83 15.36 13.58
C GLY A 58 -7.87 14.43 14.77
N SER A 59 -9.00 13.82 15.13
CA SER A 59 -9.01 12.93 16.30
C SER A 59 -9.71 11.57 16.14
N SER A 60 -10.22 11.20 14.97
CA SER A 60 -10.82 9.86 14.82
C SER A 60 -9.97 8.89 13.98
N ALA A 61 -8.96 9.37 13.25
CA ALA A 61 -8.05 8.50 12.47
C ALA A 61 -6.88 7.95 13.32
N ALA A 62 -6.51 8.58 14.41
CA ALA A 62 -5.33 8.21 15.21
C ALA A 62 -5.45 6.84 15.89
N SER A 63 -6.67 6.42 16.27
CA SER A 63 -6.85 5.13 16.97
C SER A 63 -6.80 3.89 16.05
N LEU A 64 -6.97 4.07 14.73
CA LEU A 64 -6.86 2.97 13.75
C LEU A 64 -5.43 2.73 13.29
N PHE A 65 -4.51 3.65 13.60
CA PHE A 65 -3.13 3.65 13.13
C PHE A 65 -2.09 3.52 14.25
N ASP A 66 -2.48 2.92 15.39
CA ASP A 66 -1.58 2.81 16.54
C ASP A 66 -0.28 2.10 16.15
N GLY A 67 0.80 2.90 16.01
CA GLY A 67 2.13 2.47 15.58
C GLY A 67 2.31 2.28 14.06
N LEU A 68 1.31 2.60 13.22
CA LEU A 68 1.45 2.62 11.75
C LEU A 68 1.96 3.98 11.28
N PRO A 69 3.02 4.03 10.44
CA PRO A 69 3.39 5.27 9.78
C PRO A 69 2.35 5.61 8.68
N ALA A 70 1.31 6.36 9.05
CA ALA A 70 0.17 6.68 8.17
C ALA A 70 0.62 7.21 6.79
N TRP A 71 1.73 7.98 6.76
CA TRP A 71 2.32 8.50 5.53
C TRP A 71 2.80 7.38 4.56
N ALA A 72 3.23 6.22 5.08
CA ALA A 72 3.65 5.08 4.26
C ALA A 72 2.45 4.24 3.74
N PHE A 73 1.33 4.32 4.43
CA PHE A 73 0.10 3.58 4.11
C PHE A 73 -0.99 4.48 3.52
N LEU A 74 -0.57 5.52 2.82
CA LEU A 74 -1.48 6.51 2.24
C LEU A 74 -2.61 5.85 1.45
N TRP A 75 -3.83 6.25 1.81
CA TRP A 75 -5.06 5.97 1.08
C TRP A 75 -6.09 7.04 1.42
N ASP A 76 -6.45 7.85 0.43
CA ASP A 76 -7.52 8.83 0.55
C ASP A 76 -8.59 8.55 -0.52
N PRO A 77 -9.72 7.95 -0.14
CA PRO A 77 -10.81 7.67 -1.06
C PRO A 77 -11.56 8.93 -1.52
N ASN A 78 -11.39 10.06 -0.82
CA ASN A 78 -12.13 11.31 -1.11
C ASN A 78 -11.47 12.13 -2.22
N VAL A 79 -10.23 11.80 -2.60
CA VAL A 79 -9.56 12.46 -3.73
C VAL A 79 -10.34 12.18 -5.01
N LYS A 80 -10.89 13.25 -5.58
CA LYS A 80 -11.62 13.18 -6.84
C LYS A 80 -10.65 13.03 -7.99
N VAL A 81 -10.78 11.95 -8.72
CA VAL A 81 -10.05 11.73 -9.98
C VAL A 81 -11.00 12.07 -11.12
N PRO A 82 -10.59 12.90 -12.09
CA PRO A 82 -11.42 13.18 -13.25
C PRO A 82 -11.88 11.89 -13.94
N PRO A 83 -13.09 11.84 -14.50
CA PRO A 83 -13.53 10.68 -15.26
C PRO A 83 -12.56 10.42 -16.42
N PRO A 84 -12.20 9.15 -16.68
CA PRO A 84 -11.28 8.82 -17.74
C PRO A 84 -11.93 9.08 -19.10
N ASP A 85 -11.21 9.71 -20.00
CA ASP A 85 -11.63 9.94 -21.39
C ASP A 85 -10.98 8.93 -22.35
N ASP A 86 -11.49 8.91 -23.60
CA ASP A 86 -10.98 8.06 -24.67
C ASP A 86 -9.93 8.77 -25.56
N LYS A 87 -9.56 10.03 -25.22
CA LYS A 87 -8.58 10.80 -26.00
C LYS A 87 -7.19 10.21 -25.81
N PRO A 88 -6.49 9.86 -26.92
CA PRO A 88 -5.11 9.41 -26.83
C PRO A 88 -4.20 10.51 -26.31
N ASN A 89 -3.33 10.16 -25.37
CA ASN A 89 -2.29 11.04 -24.83
C ASN A 89 -0.95 10.53 -25.34
N PRO A 90 -0.14 11.34 -26.03
CA PRO A 90 1.23 10.99 -26.35
C PRO A 90 2.12 11.20 -25.12
N LEU A 91 3.16 10.38 -25.00
CA LEU A 91 4.24 10.61 -24.04
C LEU A 91 5.56 10.87 -24.76
N GLN A 92 6.37 11.74 -24.17
CA GLN A 92 7.70 12.04 -24.71
C GLN A 92 8.57 10.77 -24.74
N GLY A 93 9.18 10.48 -25.87
CA GLY A 93 10.05 9.32 -26.04
C GLY A 93 9.30 8.00 -26.29
N SER A 94 8.00 8.07 -26.60
CA SER A 94 7.19 6.92 -27.03
C SER A 94 6.53 7.22 -28.37
N ASN A 95 6.39 6.19 -29.22
CA ASN A 95 5.59 6.23 -30.43
C ASN A 95 4.14 5.76 -30.20
N ALA A 96 3.83 5.27 -29.00
CA ALA A 96 2.50 4.86 -28.61
C ALA A 96 1.67 6.05 -28.10
N ALA A 97 0.34 5.89 -28.11
CA ALA A 97 -0.58 6.84 -27.49
C ALA A 97 -1.73 6.06 -26.87
N PHE A 98 -1.95 6.25 -25.58
CA PHE A 98 -3.03 5.60 -24.85
C PHE A 98 -3.92 6.65 -24.18
N SER A 99 -5.22 6.33 -24.04
CA SER A 99 -6.14 7.18 -23.32
C SER A 99 -6.08 6.97 -21.81
N TRP A 100 -6.59 7.93 -21.04
CA TRP A 100 -6.79 7.78 -19.60
C TRP A 100 -7.66 6.57 -19.26
N LYS A 101 -8.64 6.25 -20.10
CA LYS A 101 -9.49 5.08 -19.93
C LYS A 101 -8.70 3.78 -20.08
N GLN A 102 -7.82 3.71 -21.06
CA GLN A 102 -6.92 2.54 -21.22
C GLN A 102 -5.93 2.44 -20.04
N ALA A 103 -5.31 3.54 -19.63
CA ALA A 103 -4.34 3.54 -18.52
C ALA A 103 -4.98 3.17 -17.16
N ARG A 104 -6.29 3.38 -17.00
CA ARG A 104 -7.04 3.04 -15.79
C ARG A 104 -7.79 1.70 -15.88
N ASP A 105 -7.78 1.03 -17.03
CA ASP A 105 -8.30 -0.32 -17.16
C ASP A 105 -7.35 -1.32 -16.50
N LEU A 106 -7.83 -1.98 -15.46
CA LEU A 106 -7.05 -2.99 -14.74
C LEU A 106 -6.83 -4.29 -15.53
N PHE A 107 -7.46 -4.42 -16.69
CA PHE A 107 -7.30 -5.53 -17.64
C PHE A 107 -6.58 -5.09 -18.92
N PHE A 108 -5.78 -4.05 -18.83
CA PHE A 108 -4.95 -3.56 -19.91
C PHE A 108 -3.66 -2.95 -19.31
N ALA A 109 -2.51 -3.35 -19.82
CA ALA A 109 -1.23 -2.78 -19.45
C ALA A 109 -0.72 -1.91 -20.61
N PRO A 110 -0.74 -0.56 -20.49
CA PRO A 110 -0.21 0.31 -21.53
C PRO A 110 1.27 0.05 -21.75
N ASP A 111 1.62 -0.32 -22.97
CA ASP A 111 3.00 -0.59 -23.38
C ASP A 111 3.54 0.60 -24.16
N TRP A 112 4.20 1.51 -23.45
CA TRP A 112 4.76 2.73 -24.00
C TRP A 112 6.08 2.50 -24.74
N HIS A 113 6.80 1.43 -24.41
CA HIS A 113 8.17 1.17 -24.86
C HIS A 113 8.36 -0.33 -25.18
N PRO A 114 7.69 -0.86 -26.23
CA PRO A 114 7.71 -2.28 -26.55
C PRO A 114 9.10 -2.83 -26.88
N ASP A 115 10.03 -1.96 -27.27
CA ASP A 115 11.41 -2.35 -27.57
C ASP A 115 12.29 -2.55 -26.32
N ASP A 116 11.82 -2.14 -25.13
CA ASP A 116 12.59 -2.21 -23.88
C ASP A 116 12.48 -3.60 -23.18
N HIS A 117 11.60 -4.47 -23.66
CA HIS A 117 11.37 -5.79 -23.05
C HIS A 117 10.92 -6.84 -24.08
N SER A 118 10.98 -8.11 -23.70
CA SER A 118 10.44 -9.22 -24.50
C SER A 118 8.91 -9.17 -24.57
N ALA A 119 8.32 -9.93 -25.49
CA ALA A 119 6.85 -10.03 -25.60
C ALA A 119 6.23 -10.43 -24.27
N MET A 120 5.21 -9.68 -23.85
CA MET A 120 4.47 -9.93 -22.62
C MET A 120 3.58 -11.17 -22.73
N PRO A 121 3.56 -12.07 -21.71
CA PRO A 121 2.51 -13.05 -21.61
C PRO A 121 1.14 -12.37 -21.42
N GLU A 122 0.06 -13.01 -21.85
CA GLU A 122 -1.29 -12.46 -21.78
C GLU A 122 -1.68 -12.04 -20.35
N ILE A 123 -1.29 -12.83 -19.35
CA ILE A 123 -1.53 -12.51 -17.94
C ILE A 123 -0.88 -11.20 -17.49
N VAL A 124 0.21 -10.78 -18.12
CA VAL A 124 0.88 -9.50 -17.85
C VAL A 124 0.22 -8.37 -18.61
N ALA A 125 -0.12 -8.59 -19.89
CA ALA A 125 -0.65 -7.56 -20.80
C ALA A 125 -2.13 -7.25 -20.54
N SER A 126 -2.97 -8.28 -20.37
CA SER A 126 -4.44 -8.17 -20.30
C SER A 126 -5.05 -8.85 -19.09
N GLY A 127 -4.34 -9.74 -18.43
CA GLY A 127 -4.94 -10.55 -17.39
C GLY A 127 -6.05 -11.47 -17.92
N ARG A 128 -6.96 -11.88 -17.04
CA ARG A 128 -8.09 -12.73 -17.38
C ARG A 128 -9.36 -12.29 -16.63
N LYS A 129 -10.27 -11.65 -17.38
CA LYS A 129 -11.55 -11.16 -16.82
C LYS A 129 -12.40 -12.35 -16.31
N PRO A 130 -13.21 -12.12 -15.25
CA PRO A 130 -13.33 -10.88 -14.48
C PRO A 130 -12.34 -10.81 -13.29
N ASP A 131 -11.62 -11.88 -12.96
CA ASP A 131 -11.02 -12.06 -11.64
C ASP A 131 -9.53 -11.72 -11.58
N VAL A 132 -8.76 -11.98 -12.65
CA VAL A 132 -7.31 -11.82 -12.65
C VAL A 132 -6.92 -10.60 -13.49
N ARG A 133 -6.51 -9.54 -12.80
CA ARG A 133 -6.08 -8.28 -13.44
C ARG A 133 -4.76 -8.45 -14.15
N ALA A 134 -4.54 -7.65 -15.19
CA ALA A 134 -3.24 -7.57 -15.87
C ALA A 134 -2.14 -7.18 -14.87
N CYS A 135 -1.09 -7.98 -14.74
CA CYS A 135 0.02 -7.68 -13.82
C CYS A 135 0.66 -6.33 -14.17
N GLY A 136 0.85 -6.08 -15.47
CA GLY A 136 1.46 -4.86 -15.99
C GLY A 136 0.63 -3.59 -15.73
N SER A 137 -0.69 -3.70 -15.54
CA SER A 137 -1.54 -2.52 -15.26
C SER A 137 -1.17 -1.82 -13.94
N CYS A 138 -0.71 -2.59 -12.95
CA CYS A 138 -0.30 -2.07 -11.64
C CYS A 138 1.21 -2.03 -11.46
N HIS A 139 1.91 -3.10 -11.87
CA HIS A 139 3.36 -3.23 -11.67
C HIS A 139 4.18 -2.61 -12.82
N ARG A 140 3.52 -2.05 -13.82
CA ARG A 140 4.09 -1.59 -15.10
C ARG A 140 4.58 -2.76 -15.96
N VAL A 141 4.62 -2.56 -17.26
CA VAL A 141 5.05 -3.61 -18.20
C VAL A 141 6.49 -4.05 -17.95
N GLU A 142 7.36 -3.14 -17.55
CA GLU A 142 8.74 -3.46 -17.19
C GLU A 142 8.95 -3.79 -15.71
N GLY A 143 7.90 -3.97 -14.96
CA GLY A 143 7.99 -4.37 -13.56
C GLY A 143 8.62 -3.33 -12.63
N THR A 144 8.62 -2.05 -13.00
CA THR A 144 9.24 -0.98 -12.20
C THR A 144 8.46 -0.65 -10.94
N GLY A 145 7.14 -0.87 -10.94
CA GLY A 145 6.27 -0.57 -9.79
C GLY A 145 6.15 0.92 -9.50
N GLY A 146 6.08 1.27 -8.22
CA GLY A 146 5.97 2.64 -7.73
C GLY A 146 5.74 2.70 -6.22
N PRO A 147 5.43 3.88 -5.67
CA PRO A 147 5.16 4.04 -4.25
C PRO A 147 4.02 3.13 -3.74
N GLU A 148 3.02 2.88 -4.58
CA GLU A 148 1.84 2.09 -4.22
C GLU A 148 1.99 0.59 -4.49
N ASN A 149 2.87 0.19 -5.42
CA ASN A 149 3.00 -1.18 -5.90
C ASN A 149 4.45 -1.67 -5.89
N ALA A 150 4.62 -2.98 -5.70
CA ALA A 150 5.94 -3.60 -5.73
C ALA A 150 6.59 -3.48 -7.10
N SER A 151 7.90 -3.23 -7.12
CA SER A 151 8.76 -3.47 -8.27
C SER A 151 8.99 -4.99 -8.43
N LEU A 152 8.76 -5.52 -9.62
CA LEU A 152 8.85 -6.96 -9.91
C LEU A 152 10.05 -7.35 -10.75
N ALA A 153 10.67 -6.40 -11.48
CA ALA A 153 11.83 -6.65 -12.31
C ALA A 153 12.97 -7.33 -11.54
N GLY A 154 13.50 -8.41 -12.09
CA GLY A 154 14.62 -9.16 -11.52
C GLY A 154 14.29 -9.94 -10.23
N LEU A 155 13.01 -10.10 -9.86
CA LEU A 155 12.65 -10.96 -8.75
C LEU A 155 12.88 -12.43 -9.12
N PRO A 156 13.49 -13.26 -8.24
CA PRO A 156 13.59 -14.70 -8.47
C PRO A 156 12.23 -15.34 -8.71
N VAL A 157 12.14 -16.25 -9.68
CA VAL A 157 10.88 -16.96 -10.01
C VAL A 157 10.29 -17.63 -8.78
N SER A 158 11.11 -18.32 -7.99
CA SER A 158 10.66 -18.99 -6.76
C SER A 158 10.09 -18.02 -5.72
N TYR A 159 10.69 -16.84 -5.56
CA TYR A 159 10.18 -15.81 -4.67
C TYR A 159 8.83 -15.25 -5.18
N PHE A 160 8.72 -14.99 -6.49
CA PHE A 160 7.48 -14.49 -7.09
C PHE A 160 6.32 -15.49 -6.88
N VAL A 161 6.55 -16.77 -7.20
CA VAL A 161 5.59 -17.86 -7.00
C VAL A 161 5.15 -17.94 -5.54
N GLN A 162 6.12 -17.92 -4.61
CA GLN A 162 5.83 -17.95 -3.17
C GLN A 162 4.99 -16.77 -2.72
N GLN A 163 5.25 -15.56 -3.22
CA GLN A 163 4.47 -14.39 -2.82
C GLN A 163 3.01 -14.46 -3.28
N LEU A 164 2.73 -15.00 -4.47
CA LEU A 164 1.36 -15.21 -4.92
C LEU A 164 0.67 -16.33 -4.12
N ALA A 165 1.38 -17.39 -3.76
CA ALA A 165 0.86 -18.43 -2.87
C ALA A 165 0.52 -17.87 -1.49
N ASP A 166 1.36 -16.98 -0.94
CA ASP A 166 1.13 -16.32 0.34
C ASP A 166 -0.11 -15.39 0.28
N PHE A 167 -0.32 -14.64 -0.80
CA PHE A 167 -1.54 -13.85 -1.00
C PHE A 167 -2.78 -14.75 -1.14
N LYS A 168 -2.68 -15.84 -1.89
CA LYS A 168 -3.77 -16.80 -2.12
C LYS A 168 -4.23 -17.46 -0.83
N SER A 169 -3.29 -17.86 0.03
CA SER A 169 -3.56 -18.50 1.32
C SER A 169 -3.95 -17.52 2.43
N GLY A 170 -3.73 -16.20 2.24
CA GLY A 170 -3.87 -15.19 3.28
C GLY A 170 -2.68 -15.10 4.24
N ALA A 171 -1.59 -15.84 4.01
CA ALA A 171 -0.34 -15.71 4.75
C ALA A 171 0.36 -14.36 4.50
N ARG A 172 0.02 -13.69 3.39
CA ARG A 172 0.39 -12.31 3.12
C ARG A 172 -0.87 -11.46 3.01
N LYS A 173 -1.05 -10.57 3.97
CA LYS A 173 -2.15 -9.61 4.08
C LYS A 173 -1.62 -8.27 4.60
N MET A 174 -2.47 -7.33 4.88
CA MET A 174 -2.10 -6.10 5.59
C MET A 174 -2.35 -6.24 7.08
N SER A 175 -1.46 -5.67 7.88
CA SER A 175 -1.60 -5.53 9.33
C SER A 175 -2.35 -4.26 9.73
N GLY A 176 -2.57 -3.34 8.80
CA GLY A 176 -3.28 -2.07 8.97
C GLY A 176 -4.55 -1.97 8.12
N PRO A 177 -5.06 -0.76 7.94
CA PRO A 177 -6.27 -0.51 7.15
C PRO A 177 -6.14 -1.05 5.73
N GLU A 178 -7.23 -1.58 5.22
CA GLU A 178 -7.28 -2.14 3.87
C GLU A 178 -7.01 -1.07 2.81
N ARG A 179 -6.10 -1.38 1.89
CA ARG A 179 -5.77 -0.56 0.74
C ARG A 179 -6.17 -1.28 -0.54
N PRO A 180 -6.71 -0.57 -1.55
CA PRO A 180 -7.15 -1.18 -2.80
C PRO A 180 -6.08 -2.03 -3.48
N SER A 181 -4.82 -1.59 -3.48
CA SER A 181 -3.72 -2.33 -4.10
C SER A 181 -3.54 -3.74 -3.50
N THR A 182 -3.64 -3.88 -2.17
CA THR A 182 -3.53 -5.20 -1.51
C THR A 182 -4.78 -6.05 -1.75
N GLN A 183 -5.97 -5.44 -1.70
CA GLN A 183 -7.23 -6.14 -2.01
C GLN A 183 -7.23 -6.70 -3.43
N PHE A 184 -6.76 -5.92 -4.42
CA PHE A 184 -6.63 -6.36 -5.80
C PHE A 184 -5.63 -7.51 -5.96
N MET A 185 -4.49 -7.46 -5.24
CA MET A 185 -3.53 -8.56 -5.26
C MET A 185 -4.10 -9.84 -4.65
N MET A 186 -4.79 -9.76 -3.52
CA MET A 186 -5.42 -10.91 -2.88
C MET A 186 -6.52 -11.51 -3.78
N ALA A 187 -7.32 -10.67 -4.44
CA ALA A 187 -8.36 -11.11 -5.36
C ALA A 187 -7.75 -11.81 -6.59
N SER A 188 -6.75 -11.21 -7.23
CA SER A 188 -6.07 -11.79 -8.39
C SER A 188 -5.35 -13.09 -8.03
N ALA A 189 -4.69 -13.17 -6.87
CA ALA A 189 -4.00 -14.38 -6.41
C ALA A 189 -4.95 -15.57 -6.17
N LYS A 190 -6.21 -15.32 -5.83
CA LYS A 190 -7.22 -16.39 -5.70
C LYS A 190 -7.62 -16.99 -7.04
N GLY A 191 -7.70 -16.18 -8.09
CA GLY A 191 -8.17 -16.58 -9.41
C GLY A 191 -7.07 -17.05 -10.37
N ILE A 192 -5.81 -16.68 -10.15
CA ILE A 192 -4.70 -17.00 -11.05
C ILE A 192 -4.35 -18.48 -11.03
N THR A 193 -4.08 -19.06 -12.19
CA THR A 193 -3.61 -20.45 -12.35
C THR A 193 -2.10 -20.57 -12.15
N GLU A 194 -1.61 -21.77 -11.88
CA GLU A 194 -0.17 -22.02 -11.72
C GLU A 194 0.63 -21.70 -12.99
N ALA A 195 0.06 -22.01 -14.15
CA ALA A 195 0.70 -21.69 -15.44
C ALA A 195 0.81 -20.17 -15.66
N GLU A 196 -0.23 -19.41 -15.33
CA GLU A 196 -0.21 -17.94 -15.41
C GLU A 196 0.79 -17.33 -14.41
N VAL A 197 0.87 -17.90 -13.19
CA VAL A 197 1.86 -17.48 -12.18
C VAL A 197 3.28 -17.68 -12.71
N LEU A 198 3.56 -18.85 -13.28
CA LEU A 198 4.89 -19.18 -13.82
C LEU A 198 5.25 -18.27 -14.99
N ALA A 199 4.33 -18.07 -15.94
CA ALA A 199 4.55 -17.18 -17.09
C ALA A 199 4.85 -15.74 -16.66
N ALA A 200 4.10 -15.20 -15.69
CA ALA A 200 4.37 -13.89 -15.15
C ALA A 200 5.70 -13.81 -14.38
N ALA A 201 6.02 -14.85 -13.59
CA ALA A 201 7.25 -14.92 -12.83
C ALA A 201 8.49 -14.95 -13.72
N GLU A 202 8.49 -15.78 -14.76
CA GLU A 202 9.57 -15.89 -15.74
C GLU A 202 9.77 -14.58 -16.51
N TYR A 203 8.67 -13.95 -16.93
CA TYR A 203 8.71 -12.66 -17.61
C TYR A 203 9.36 -11.58 -16.75
N PHE A 204 8.88 -11.35 -15.53
CA PHE A 204 9.43 -10.31 -14.66
C PHE A 204 10.85 -10.65 -14.15
N ALA A 205 11.18 -11.93 -13.95
CA ALA A 205 12.52 -12.35 -13.55
C ALA A 205 13.57 -12.04 -14.62
N ALA A 206 13.20 -12.12 -15.90
CA ALA A 206 14.09 -11.81 -17.03
C ALA A 206 14.35 -10.31 -17.21
N LEU A 207 13.51 -9.45 -16.64
CA LEU A 207 13.65 -8.00 -16.75
C LEU A 207 14.77 -7.48 -15.85
N LYS A 208 15.52 -6.50 -16.35
CA LYS A 208 16.55 -5.81 -15.57
C LYS A 208 15.91 -4.71 -14.71
N PRO A 209 16.19 -4.67 -13.38
CA PRO A 209 15.76 -3.56 -12.54
C PRO A 209 16.27 -2.22 -13.07
N LYS A 210 15.38 -1.24 -13.19
CA LYS A 210 15.72 0.14 -13.57
C LYS A 210 15.82 1.02 -12.34
N ARG A 211 16.77 1.95 -12.33
CA ARG A 211 16.87 2.98 -11.29
C ARG A 211 15.92 4.12 -11.61
N ILE A 212 14.79 4.16 -10.93
CA ILE A 212 13.73 5.16 -11.18
C ILE A 212 13.56 6.13 -9.99
N ILE A 213 14.35 5.98 -8.93
CA ILE A 213 14.19 6.75 -7.69
C ILE A 213 15.46 7.58 -7.42
N LYS A 214 15.26 8.88 -7.22
CA LYS A 214 16.27 9.81 -6.71
C LYS A 214 15.98 10.08 -5.24
N VAL A 215 16.90 9.69 -4.35
CA VAL A 215 16.81 9.98 -2.92
C VAL A 215 17.43 11.34 -2.64
N VAL A 216 16.73 12.17 -1.88
CA VAL A 216 17.15 13.52 -1.48
C VAL A 216 16.98 13.66 0.03
N GLU A 217 18.08 13.82 0.76
CA GLU A 217 18.05 14.17 2.18
C GLU A 217 17.71 15.66 2.35
N SER A 218 16.66 15.96 3.12
CA SER A 218 16.20 17.35 3.29
C SER A 218 15.41 17.53 4.58
N GLU A 219 15.48 18.72 5.16
CA GLU A 219 14.62 19.14 6.28
C GLU A 219 13.26 19.64 5.81
N THR A 220 13.21 20.19 4.60
CA THR A 220 11.99 20.75 3.98
C THR A 220 11.77 20.18 2.59
N ILE A 221 10.52 20.07 2.20
CA ILE A 221 10.10 19.54 0.90
C ILE A 221 9.09 20.48 0.24
N PRO A 222 8.86 20.38 -1.07
CA PRO A 222 7.70 21.01 -1.68
C PRO A 222 6.43 20.61 -0.91
N LYS A 223 5.53 21.56 -0.66
CA LYS A 223 4.23 21.24 -0.04
C LYS A 223 3.51 20.18 -0.86
N THR A 224 3.00 19.16 -0.18
CA THR A 224 2.39 17.99 -0.82
C THR A 224 0.98 17.72 -0.34
N GLY A 225 0.22 17.02 -1.16
CA GLY A 225 -1.08 16.46 -0.80
C GLY A 225 -1.23 15.03 -1.30
N PRO A 226 -2.22 14.28 -0.79
CA PRO A 226 -2.50 12.93 -1.26
C PRO A 226 -3.13 12.97 -2.66
N SER A 227 -2.69 12.05 -3.54
CA SER A 227 -3.40 11.66 -4.76
C SER A 227 -3.77 10.17 -4.62
N ARG A 228 -4.79 9.90 -3.80
CA ARG A 228 -5.27 8.57 -3.42
C ARG A 228 -4.21 7.71 -2.72
N LEU A 229 -3.25 7.14 -3.43
CA LEU A 229 -2.28 6.15 -2.91
C LEU A 229 -0.84 6.67 -2.83
N PHE A 230 -0.56 7.87 -3.32
CA PHE A 230 0.76 8.49 -3.36
C PHE A 230 0.67 10.01 -3.16
N TYR A 231 1.81 10.66 -2.95
CA TYR A 231 1.86 12.12 -2.80
C TYR A 231 2.11 12.80 -4.14
N VAL A 232 1.51 13.98 -4.31
CA VAL A 232 1.79 14.92 -5.39
C VAL A 232 2.13 16.28 -4.83
N LYS A 233 2.84 17.11 -5.58
CA LYS A 233 3.09 18.50 -5.22
C LYS A 233 1.78 19.27 -5.16
N SER A 234 1.62 20.11 -4.14
CA SER A 234 0.46 21.00 -4.06
C SER A 234 0.48 22.00 -5.22
N PRO A 235 -0.65 22.22 -5.90
CA PRO A 235 -0.75 23.25 -6.94
C PRO A 235 -0.55 24.66 -6.41
N GLU A 236 -0.73 24.88 -5.11
CA GLU A 236 -0.50 26.15 -4.44
C GLU A 236 1.00 26.49 -4.31
N GLY A 237 1.88 25.51 -4.55
CA GLY A 237 3.32 25.65 -4.33
C GLY A 237 3.68 25.79 -2.85
N GLY A 238 4.90 26.32 -2.59
CA GLY A 238 5.42 26.46 -1.23
C GLY A 238 6.18 25.26 -0.74
N THR A 239 6.62 25.29 0.53
CA THR A 239 7.36 24.24 1.20
C THR A 239 6.72 23.86 2.53
N GLU A 240 7.03 22.66 3.02
CA GLU A 240 6.63 22.16 4.34
C GLU A 240 7.80 21.41 4.99
N PRO A 241 7.84 21.29 6.33
CA PRO A 241 8.81 20.44 7.01
C PRO A 241 8.60 18.97 6.61
N LEU A 242 9.70 18.24 6.36
CA LEU A 242 9.63 16.80 6.09
C LEU A 242 9.22 16.02 7.35
N GLY A 243 9.84 16.35 8.50
CA GLY A 243 9.64 15.57 9.72
C GLY A 243 10.16 14.13 9.62
N PRO A 244 9.77 13.24 10.55
CA PRO A 244 10.22 11.84 10.60
C PRO A 244 9.41 10.96 9.63
N ARG A 245 9.49 11.24 8.33
CA ARG A 245 8.75 10.52 7.29
C ARG A 245 9.54 10.48 5.98
N ILE A 246 9.08 9.63 5.07
CA ILE A 246 9.50 9.64 3.66
C ILE A 246 8.35 10.20 2.83
N VAL A 247 8.66 11.09 1.90
CA VAL A 247 7.72 11.57 0.90
C VAL A 247 8.28 11.27 -0.48
N GLU A 248 7.62 10.39 -1.20
CA GLU A 248 7.98 9.95 -2.55
C GLU A 248 6.98 10.52 -3.54
N ILE A 249 7.46 11.32 -4.48
CA ILE A 249 6.65 12.10 -5.42
C ILE A 249 7.07 11.72 -6.84
N PRO A 250 6.14 11.43 -7.77
CA PRO A 250 6.49 11.30 -9.17
C PRO A 250 7.02 12.63 -9.71
N ASP A 251 8.07 12.56 -10.52
CA ASP A 251 8.65 13.75 -11.14
C ASP A 251 7.70 14.33 -12.20
N ASP A 252 6.98 13.45 -12.91
CA ASP A 252 5.85 13.75 -13.80
C ASP A 252 4.64 12.90 -13.41
N VAL A 253 3.57 13.56 -12.94
CA VAL A 253 2.35 12.90 -12.45
C VAL A 253 1.58 12.24 -13.58
N ASP A 254 1.49 12.89 -14.74
CA ASP A 254 0.74 12.36 -15.88
C ASP A 254 1.43 11.13 -16.47
N GLN A 255 2.76 11.18 -16.64
CA GLN A 255 3.55 10.04 -17.05
C GLN A 255 3.36 8.85 -16.11
N PHE A 256 3.40 9.11 -14.81
CA PHE A 256 3.19 8.06 -13.79
C PHE A 256 1.77 7.48 -13.83
N GLU A 257 0.74 8.32 -13.88
CA GLU A 257 -0.65 7.86 -13.90
C GLU A 257 -1.03 7.19 -15.23
N LEU A 258 -0.40 7.57 -16.34
CA LEU A 258 -0.50 6.89 -17.64
C LEU A 258 0.26 5.56 -17.69
N ARG A 259 0.82 5.12 -16.55
CA ARG A 259 1.46 3.81 -16.38
C ARG A 259 2.76 3.61 -17.15
N ASP A 260 3.47 4.68 -17.52
CA ASP A 260 4.78 4.57 -18.12
C ASP A 260 5.80 3.95 -17.16
N SER A 261 6.50 2.91 -17.62
CA SER A 261 7.57 2.23 -16.88
C SER A 261 8.82 3.09 -16.67
N ARG A 262 8.97 4.17 -17.45
CA ARG A 262 10.08 5.13 -17.34
C ARG A 262 9.78 6.29 -16.39
N ALA A 263 8.59 6.35 -15.78
CA ALA A 263 8.26 7.36 -14.78
C ALA A 263 9.25 7.29 -13.60
N THR A 264 9.82 8.45 -13.24
CA THR A 264 10.78 8.59 -12.16
C THR A 264 10.18 9.27 -10.94
N PHE A 265 10.89 9.14 -9.82
CA PHE A 265 10.41 9.64 -8.53
C PHE A 265 11.55 10.34 -7.79
N THR A 266 11.20 11.43 -7.09
CA THR A 266 12.04 12.02 -6.06
C THR A 266 11.51 11.59 -4.69
N ALA A 267 12.36 10.90 -3.92
CA ALA A 267 12.07 10.47 -2.56
C ALA A 267 12.83 11.36 -1.57
N TYR A 268 12.10 12.17 -0.83
CA TYR A 268 12.66 13.00 0.24
C TYR A 268 12.71 12.20 1.52
N VAL A 269 13.88 12.20 2.17
CA VAL A 269 14.18 11.48 3.42
C VAL A 269 14.83 12.42 4.43
N PRO A 270 14.72 12.16 5.76
CA PRO A 270 15.38 12.97 6.77
C PRO A 270 16.90 12.98 6.60
N VAL A 271 17.54 14.11 6.91
CA VAL A 271 19.00 14.28 6.84
C VAL A 271 19.70 13.24 7.72
N GLY A 272 20.73 12.59 7.18
CA GLY A 272 21.49 11.52 7.83
C GLY A 272 20.87 10.12 7.71
N SER A 273 19.66 10.00 7.11
CA SER A 273 18.99 8.70 6.96
C SER A 273 19.78 7.71 6.10
N VAL A 274 20.40 8.17 5.01
CA VAL A 274 21.14 7.29 4.10
C VAL A 274 22.34 6.67 4.83
N ALA A 275 23.13 7.47 5.54
CA ALA A 275 24.30 6.99 6.28
C ALA A 275 23.91 6.05 7.42
N LYS A 276 22.85 6.38 8.19
CA LYS A 276 22.31 5.51 9.24
C LYS A 276 21.81 4.17 8.64
N GLY A 277 21.10 4.22 7.53
CA GLY A 277 20.59 3.04 6.84
C GLY A 277 21.71 2.16 6.30
N GLU A 278 22.77 2.75 5.77
CA GLU A 278 23.97 2.02 5.34
C GLU A 278 24.61 1.25 6.50
N ALA A 279 24.79 1.90 7.65
CA ALA A 279 25.33 1.24 8.84
C ALA A 279 24.45 0.07 9.30
N LEU A 280 23.12 0.25 9.36
CA LEU A 280 22.17 -0.82 9.68
C LEU A 280 22.25 -1.96 8.67
N ALA A 281 22.26 -1.66 7.38
CA ALA A 281 22.25 -2.66 6.32
C ALA A 281 23.56 -3.46 6.22
N LYS A 282 24.69 -2.84 6.50
CA LYS A 282 26.02 -3.47 6.38
C LYS A 282 26.53 -4.13 7.65
N THR A 283 26.16 -3.59 8.83
CA THR A 283 26.73 -4.02 10.13
C THR A 283 25.68 -4.41 11.17
N GLY A 284 24.41 -4.21 10.90
CA GLY A 284 23.34 -4.45 11.88
C GLY A 284 23.23 -3.38 12.97
N GLY A 285 23.91 -2.21 12.81
CA GLY A 285 23.77 -1.08 13.71
C GLY A 285 24.13 -1.39 15.18
N SER A 286 25.29 -1.98 15.42
CA SER A 286 25.77 -2.36 16.77
C SER A 286 24.84 -3.30 17.54
N GLY A 287 24.17 -4.20 16.82
CA GLY A 287 23.29 -5.23 17.42
C GLY A 287 21.81 -4.86 17.45
N THR A 288 21.42 -3.77 16.79
CA THR A 288 19.99 -3.43 16.61
C THR A 288 19.27 -4.47 15.77
N THR A 289 19.93 -4.95 14.71
CA THR A 289 19.39 -5.97 13.79
C THR A 289 20.50 -6.85 13.23
N THR A 290 20.18 -7.84 12.42
CA THR A 290 21.13 -8.56 11.57
C THR A 290 21.39 -7.72 10.31
N ALA A 291 22.66 -7.67 9.87
CA ALA A 291 23.01 -6.97 8.65
C ALA A 291 22.26 -7.52 7.44
N CYS A 292 21.59 -6.67 6.68
CA CYS A 292 20.73 -7.06 5.56
C CYS A 292 21.52 -7.75 4.43
N ASN A 293 22.77 -7.30 4.21
CA ASN A 293 23.67 -7.86 3.20
C ASN A 293 24.05 -9.32 3.46
N THR A 294 23.91 -9.83 4.69
CA THR A 294 24.16 -11.24 5.04
C THR A 294 23.28 -12.18 4.23
N CYS A 295 22.03 -11.79 3.97
CA CYS A 295 21.08 -12.60 3.21
C CYS A 295 20.81 -12.01 1.82
N HIS A 296 20.63 -10.67 1.71
CA HIS A 296 20.30 -10.02 0.44
C HIS A 296 21.50 -9.76 -0.47
N GLY A 297 22.70 -10.25 -0.08
CA GLY A 297 23.95 -10.07 -0.81
C GLY A 297 24.64 -8.72 -0.54
N PRO A 298 25.92 -8.57 -0.86
CA PRO A 298 26.75 -7.42 -0.48
C PRO A 298 26.24 -6.08 -1.03
N GLU A 299 25.60 -6.11 -2.20
CA GLU A 299 25.00 -4.95 -2.86
C GLU A 299 23.46 -4.92 -2.75
N LEU A 300 22.88 -5.79 -1.91
CA LEU A 300 21.44 -5.96 -1.73
C LEU A 300 20.69 -6.32 -3.03
N LYS A 301 21.40 -6.94 -3.98
CA LYS A 301 20.88 -7.38 -5.28
C LYS A 301 20.26 -8.79 -5.27
N GLY A 302 20.12 -9.38 -4.07
CA GLY A 302 19.57 -10.72 -3.87
C GLY A 302 20.59 -11.82 -4.05
N VAL A 303 20.25 -13.01 -3.55
CA VAL A 303 21.02 -14.26 -3.71
C VAL A 303 20.03 -15.41 -3.84
N ASP A 304 20.10 -16.19 -4.90
CA ASP A 304 19.19 -17.33 -5.15
C ASP A 304 17.70 -16.96 -5.04
N ALA A 305 17.01 -17.55 -4.06
CA ALA A 305 15.59 -17.28 -3.78
C ALA A 305 15.35 -15.98 -2.96
N ILE A 306 16.40 -15.37 -2.43
CA ILE A 306 16.29 -14.14 -1.63
C ILE A 306 16.22 -12.93 -2.56
N PRO A 307 15.15 -12.10 -2.46
CA PRO A 307 14.91 -11.08 -3.46
C PRO A 307 15.92 -9.93 -3.39
N PRO A 308 16.21 -9.28 -4.54
CA PRO A 308 16.89 -7.99 -4.57
C PRO A 308 16.02 -6.93 -3.90
N ILE A 309 16.64 -6.07 -3.09
CA ILE A 309 15.96 -4.94 -2.45
C ILE A 309 16.55 -3.58 -2.86
N ALA A 310 17.77 -3.55 -3.41
CA ALA A 310 18.41 -2.33 -3.89
C ALA A 310 17.54 -1.58 -4.94
N GLY A 311 17.48 -0.25 -4.83
CA GLY A 311 16.75 0.62 -5.76
C GLY A 311 15.22 0.53 -5.69
N ARG A 312 14.66 -0.13 -4.69
CA ARG A 312 13.21 -0.27 -4.50
C ARG A 312 12.61 0.98 -3.86
N SER A 313 11.33 1.27 -4.16
CA SER A 313 10.59 2.38 -3.54
C SER A 313 10.76 2.40 -2.02
N PRO A 314 11.24 3.51 -1.43
CA PRO A 314 11.48 3.56 0.01
C PRO A 314 10.18 3.49 0.80
N THR A 315 9.10 4.08 0.30
CA THR A 315 7.76 3.97 0.90
C THR A 315 7.28 2.51 0.90
N TYR A 316 7.53 1.77 -0.19
CA TYR A 316 7.23 0.35 -0.25
C TYR A 316 8.08 -0.46 0.75
N ILE A 317 9.38 -0.19 0.86
CA ILE A 317 10.28 -0.88 1.80
C ILE A 317 9.80 -0.68 3.24
N VAL A 318 9.49 0.55 3.67
CA VAL A 318 8.96 0.80 5.02
C VAL A 318 7.72 -0.05 5.29
N ARG A 319 6.77 -0.10 4.35
CA ARG A 319 5.59 -0.97 4.51
C ARG A 319 5.97 -2.43 4.67
N GLN A 320 6.92 -2.95 3.88
CA GLN A 320 7.30 -4.36 3.99
C GLN A 320 7.97 -4.67 5.34
N LEU A 321 8.87 -3.84 5.82
CA LEU A 321 9.49 -4.00 7.14
C LEU A 321 8.42 -3.99 8.25
N HIS A 322 7.50 -3.06 8.18
CA HIS A 322 6.36 -2.98 9.10
C HIS A 322 5.46 -4.23 9.02
N GLU A 323 5.12 -4.70 7.80
CA GLU A 323 4.27 -5.89 7.63
C GLU A 323 4.93 -7.17 8.16
N PHE A 324 6.24 -7.30 8.06
CA PHE A 324 6.96 -8.38 8.73
C PHE A 324 6.90 -8.23 10.25
N GLN A 325 7.15 -7.04 10.78
CA GLN A 325 7.13 -6.77 12.23
C GLN A 325 5.75 -7.02 12.85
N LYS A 326 4.68 -6.60 12.17
CA LYS A 326 3.29 -6.72 12.62
C LYS A 326 2.58 -7.99 12.15
N SER A 327 3.31 -8.93 11.57
CA SER A 327 2.78 -10.23 11.12
C SER A 327 1.68 -10.12 10.02
N GLY A 328 1.72 -9.06 9.20
CA GLY A 328 0.97 -9.00 7.95
C GLY A 328 1.55 -9.96 6.90
N ARG A 329 2.82 -10.33 7.03
CA ARG A 329 3.51 -11.32 6.21
C ARG A 329 3.94 -12.50 7.06
N GLN A 330 3.32 -13.67 6.84
CA GLN A 330 3.47 -14.89 7.64
C GLN A 330 3.81 -16.14 6.81
N GLY A 331 4.12 -16.01 5.52
CA GLY A 331 4.56 -17.14 4.68
C GLY A 331 5.84 -17.77 5.25
N ASN A 332 6.14 -19.00 4.85
CA ASN A 332 7.25 -19.80 5.41
C ASN A 332 8.59 -19.04 5.42
N ALA A 333 8.92 -18.31 4.36
CA ALA A 333 10.14 -17.51 4.30
C ALA A 333 10.09 -16.21 5.11
N SER A 334 8.94 -15.85 5.66
CA SER A 334 8.75 -14.59 6.41
C SER A 334 9.27 -14.66 7.83
N ALA A 335 9.41 -15.85 8.41
CA ALA A 335 9.83 -16.06 9.79
C ALA A 335 11.21 -15.46 10.09
N GLN A 336 12.17 -15.61 9.17
CA GLN A 336 13.49 -15.02 9.30
C GLN A 336 13.44 -13.49 9.29
N MET A 337 12.73 -12.91 8.32
CA MET A 337 12.58 -11.46 8.24
C MET A 337 11.88 -10.88 9.47
N LYS A 338 10.90 -11.59 10.05
CA LYS A 338 10.23 -11.15 11.28
C LYS A 338 11.21 -10.97 12.44
N GLN A 339 12.12 -11.92 12.64
CA GLN A 339 13.16 -11.83 13.69
C GLN A 339 14.10 -10.64 13.45
N ILE A 340 14.48 -10.40 12.18
CA ILE A 340 15.39 -9.32 11.80
C ILE A 340 14.76 -7.94 12.07
N VAL A 341 13.45 -7.78 11.77
CA VAL A 341 12.79 -6.47 11.90
C VAL A 341 12.18 -6.21 13.29
N GLU A 342 12.17 -7.21 14.18
CA GLU A 342 11.46 -7.16 15.46
C GLU A 342 11.83 -5.94 16.31
N LYS A 343 13.11 -5.58 16.34
CA LYS A 343 13.66 -4.49 17.15
C LYS A 343 13.83 -3.17 16.41
N LEU A 344 13.50 -3.12 15.12
CA LEU A 344 13.64 -1.89 14.34
C LEU A 344 12.62 -0.86 14.80
N SER A 345 13.10 0.33 15.12
CA SER A 345 12.25 1.51 15.29
C SER A 345 11.74 2.02 13.94
N GLN A 346 10.77 2.91 13.96
CA GLN A 346 10.30 3.58 12.73
C GLN A 346 11.44 4.36 12.06
N ASP A 347 12.31 5.02 12.85
CA ASP A 347 13.47 5.74 12.34
C ASP A 347 14.50 4.81 11.67
N ASP A 348 14.65 3.57 12.19
CA ASP A 348 15.52 2.58 11.56
C ASP A 348 14.93 2.08 10.24
N MET A 349 13.62 1.89 10.18
CA MET A 349 12.92 1.53 8.93
C MET A 349 13.01 2.62 7.88
N ILE A 350 12.89 3.90 8.27
CA ILE A 350 13.10 5.06 7.40
C ILE A 350 14.52 5.08 6.86
N ALA A 351 15.50 4.94 7.76
CA ALA A 351 16.91 4.95 7.39
C ALA A 351 17.27 3.80 6.43
N LEU A 352 16.86 2.58 6.74
CA LEU A 352 17.05 1.42 5.88
C LEU A 352 16.40 1.63 4.50
N ALA A 353 15.18 2.14 4.47
CA ALA A 353 14.46 2.39 3.22
C ALA A 353 15.15 3.49 2.38
N ALA A 354 15.64 4.55 3.02
CA ALA A 354 16.39 5.62 2.36
C ALA A 354 17.68 5.09 1.71
N TYR A 355 18.46 4.30 2.45
CA TYR A 355 19.69 3.70 1.94
C TYR A 355 19.41 2.71 0.79
N VAL A 356 18.48 1.77 0.98
CA VAL A 356 18.10 0.78 -0.03
C VAL A 356 17.64 1.43 -1.33
N ALA A 357 16.85 2.50 -1.24
CA ALA A 357 16.38 3.24 -2.41
C ALA A 357 17.49 4.05 -3.11
N SER A 358 18.55 4.42 -2.39
CA SER A 358 19.69 5.19 -2.94
C SER A 358 20.65 4.34 -3.79
N LEU A 359 20.56 3.02 -3.72
CA LEU A 359 21.36 2.06 -4.48
C LEU A 359 20.77 1.88 -5.88
#